data_94a32e8f6487a1d589ef8a53b0c1e18e
#
_entry.id   94a32e8f6487a1d589ef8a53b0c1e18e
#
_cell.length_a   1.000
_cell.length_b   1.000
_cell.length_c   1.000
_cell.angle_alpha   90.00
_cell.angle_beta   90.00
_cell.angle_gamma   90.00
#
_symmetry.space_group_name_H-M   'P 1'
#
loop_
_entity.id
_entity.type
_entity.pdbx_description
1 polymer ?
#
loop_
_entity_poly.entity_id
_entity_poly.type
_entity_poly.pdbx_seq_one_letter_code
_entity_poly.pdbx_strand_id
1 'polypeptide(L)'
;WRGASSETNAAITDGLEIVAKGKLTTYAGRSNYQMIVSSAQIAGEGALLKMLEERKKKLAAEGLFDAARKKPIPFLPENIGVITSPTGAVIRDIMHRLSDRFPRPVYLYPVLVQGEGAAEQVAAAIKSFNAIAPEGLATKDGIIPRPDVLIVARGGGSLEDLLPFSEEIVVRAVADSVIPIISAVGHETDTMLIDYAADLRAPTPTGAAEKAVPVRVEIKAGLDEVKARLNDALLRLLDEKKMKLEGLARGIPNLQEIVEMSLQKLDDRIERLNTAMQNVLAKSGDRLNMASRLLDAASYEKTLAKGFALVMSPKGQVITS
;
A
#
# COMPACT_ATOMS: atom_id res chain seq x y z
N TRP A 1 -55.97 -28.11 6.75
CA TRP A 1 -55.01 -27.57 5.77
C TRP A 1 -54.03 -28.66 5.30
N ARG A 2 -54.51 -29.71 4.61
CA ARG A 2 -53.65 -30.67 3.96
C ARG A 2 -53.97 -30.61 2.46
N GLY A 3 -53.17 -29.92 1.67
CA GLY A 3 -53.31 -29.94 0.21
C GLY A 3 -53.14 -28.64 -0.56
N ALA A 4 -52.71 -27.56 0.04
CA ALA A 4 -52.35 -26.35 -0.71
C ALA A 4 -50.90 -26.57 -1.25
N SER A 5 -50.75 -26.31 -2.56
CA SER A 5 -49.47 -26.42 -3.27
C SER A 5 -48.41 -25.50 -2.67
N SER A 6 -47.13 -25.84 -2.89
CA SER A 6 -45.90 -25.27 -2.34
C SER A 6 -45.65 -23.77 -2.58
N GLU A 7 -46.59 -23.02 -3.12
CA GLU A 7 -46.48 -21.56 -3.36
C GLU A 7 -47.09 -20.71 -2.25
N THR A 8 -47.70 -21.31 -1.21
CA THR A 8 -48.33 -20.58 -0.11
C THR A 8 -47.57 -20.79 1.20
N ASN A 9 -46.31 -20.39 1.26
CA ASN A 9 -45.46 -20.45 2.47
C ASN A 9 -45.47 -19.16 3.32
N ALA A 10 -46.45 -18.30 3.19
CA ALA A 10 -46.67 -17.22 4.16
C ALA A 10 -47.26 -17.86 5.43
N ALA A 11 -46.61 -17.70 6.56
CA ALA A 11 -47.17 -18.07 7.87
C ALA A 11 -48.38 -17.19 8.12
N ILE A 12 -49.59 -17.70 7.78
CA ILE A 12 -50.88 -17.02 8.04
C ILE A 12 -51.09 -17.07 9.55
N THR A 13 -51.01 -15.90 10.20
CA THR A 13 -51.28 -15.72 11.63
C THR A 13 -52.69 -15.16 11.84
N ASP A 14 -53.23 -15.42 13.02
CA ASP A 14 -54.57 -14.91 13.40
C ASP A 14 -54.57 -13.38 13.37
N GLY A 15 -55.58 -12.78 12.70
CA GLY A 15 -55.71 -11.34 12.54
C GLY A 15 -55.17 -10.79 11.21
N LEU A 16 -54.62 -11.61 10.32
CA LEU A 16 -54.14 -11.17 9.01
C LEU A 16 -55.28 -11.11 7.99
N GLU A 17 -55.44 -9.98 7.31
CA GLU A 17 -56.34 -9.88 6.19
C GLU A 17 -55.73 -10.48 4.93
N ILE A 18 -56.40 -11.47 4.33
CA ILE A 18 -55.92 -12.16 3.14
C ILE A 18 -56.91 -12.12 1.97
N VAL A 19 -56.37 -12.00 0.76
CA VAL A 19 -57.15 -12.24 -0.46
C VAL A 19 -56.97 -13.70 -0.84
N ALA A 20 -58.00 -14.50 -0.62
CA ALA A 20 -57.99 -15.93 -0.95
C ALA A 20 -58.70 -16.14 -2.29
N LYS A 21 -58.04 -16.82 -3.24
CA LYS A 21 -58.63 -17.31 -4.49
C LYS A 21 -58.91 -18.80 -4.34
N GLY A 22 -60.15 -19.20 -4.54
CA GLY A 22 -60.55 -20.56 -4.33
C GLY A 22 -61.90 -20.89 -4.95
N LYS A 23 -62.32 -22.17 -4.77
CA LYS A 23 -63.61 -22.65 -5.25
C LYS A 23 -64.53 -22.88 -4.05
N LEU A 24 -65.72 -22.24 -4.08
CA LEU A 24 -66.80 -22.47 -3.11
C LEU A 24 -67.35 -23.85 -3.33
N THR A 25 -67.51 -24.58 -2.22
CA THR A 25 -68.14 -25.90 -2.18
C THR A 25 -69.05 -26.02 -0.96
N THR A 26 -70.07 -26.88 -1.06
CA THR A 26 -70.95 -27.19 0.07
C THR A 26 -70.59 -28.57 0.64
N TYR A 27 -70.51 -28.65 1.95
CA TYR A 27 -70.32 -29.92 2.63
C TYR A 27 -71.68 -30.61 2.89
N ALA A 28 -71.88 -31.77 2.27
CA ALA A 28 -73.19 -32.43 2.22
C ALA A 28 -73.73 -32.89 3.61
N GLY A 29 -72.90 -32.92 4.66
CA GLY A 29 -73.34 -33.32 6.02
C GLY A 29 -73.67 -32.20 6.99
N ARG A 30 -73.42 -30.94 6.62
CA ARG A 30 -73.83 -29.72 7.36
C ARG A 30 -74.01 -28.58 6.39
N SER A 31 -75.08 -27.82 6.50
CA SER A 31 -75.39 -26.68 5.58
C SER A 31 -74.38 -25.51 5.64
N ASN A 32 -73.09 -25.85 5.65
CA ASN A 32 -72.03 -24.84 5.71
C ASN A 32 -71.30 -24.71 4.36
N TYR A 33 -71.11 -23.45 3.93
CA TYR A 33 -70.27 -23.17 2.79
C TYR A 33 -68.82 -23.25 3.19
N GLN A 34 -68.03 -23.93 2.36
CA GLN A 34 -66.54 -24.01 2.53
C GLN A 34 -65.87 -23.48 1.26
N MET A 35 -64.74 -22.84 1.44
CA MET A 35 -63.88 -22.38 0.36
C MET A 35 -62.64 -23.22 0.31
N ILE A 36 -62.44 -23.93 -0.81
CA ILE A 36 -61.18 -24.62 -1.11
C ILE A 36 -60.27 -23.58 -1.68
N VAL A 37 -59.34 -23.06 -0.86
CA VAL A 37 -58.38 -22.03 -1.25
C VAL A 37 -57.28 -22.64 -2.11
N SER A 38 -57.13 -22.14 -3.35
CA SER A 38 -56.07 -22.52 -4.30
C SER A 38 -54.84 -21.59 -4.23
N SER A 39 -55.03 -20.34 -3.86
CA SER A 39 -53.96 -19.38 -3.56
C SER A 39 -54.45 -18.36 -2.54
N ALA A 40 -53.56 -17.96 -1.64
CA ALA A 40 -53.83 -16.88 -0.68
C ALA A 40 -52.67 -15.87 -0.75
N GLN A 41 -53.03 -14.58 -0.80
CA GLN A 41 -52.05 -13.48 -0.76
C GLN A 41 -52.47 -12.55 0.39
N ILE A 42 -51.50 -11.95 1.06
CA ILE A 42 -51.80 -10.96 2.10
C ILE A 42 -52.44 -9.76 1.47
N ALA A 43 -53.60 -9.31 2.00
CA ALA A 43 -54.32 -8.16 1.49
C ALA A 43 -53.48 -6.89 1.78
N GLY A 44 -53.25 -6.08 0.73
CA GLY A 44 -52.50 -4.82 0.89
C GLY A 44 -51.07 -4.88 0.31
N GLU A 45 -50.40 -6.03 0.25
CA GLU A 45 -49.03 -6.17 -0.26
C GLU A 45 -48.91 -5.65 -1.71
N GLY A 46 -49.87 -5.94 -2.58
CA GLY A 46 -49.89 -5.43 -3.95
C GLY A 46 -50.04 -3.92 -4.06
N ALA A 47 -50.84 -3.31 -3.18
CA ALA A 47 -51.01 -1.87 -3.13
C ALA A 47 -49.75 -1.17 -2.63
N LEU A 48 -49.09 -1.78 -1.63
CA LEU A 48 -47.85 -1.32 -1.06
C LEU A 48 -46.70 -1.38 -2.08
N LEU A 49 -46.53 -2.48 -2.80
CA LEU A 49 -45.54 -2.63 -3.87
C LEU A 49 -45.77 -1.60 -4.99
N LYS A 50 -47.01 -1.35 -5.37
CA LYS A 50 -47.33 -0.32 -6.35
C LYS A 50 -46.95 1.08 -5.89
N MET A 51 -47.24 1.43 -4.63
CA MET A 51 -46.86 2.72 -4.02
C MET A 51 -45.32 2.87 -4.01
N LEU A 52 -44.56 1.82 -3.64
CA LEU A 52 -43.11 1.83 -3.65
C LEU A 52 -42.56 2.03 -5.07
N GLU A 53 -43.14 1.37 -6.07
CA GLU A 53 -42.70 1.51 -7.46
C GLU A 53 -42.98 2.92 -8.02
N GLU A 54 -44.15 3.51 -7.69
CA GLU A 54 -44.47 4.90 -8.05
C GLU A 54 -43.50 5.89 -7.39
N ARG A 55 -43.19 5.70 -6.09
CA ARG A 55 -42.24 6.52 -5.36
C ARG A 55 -40.82 6.36 -5.94
N LYS A 56 -40.41 5.13 -6.27
CA LYS A 56 -39.12 4.85 -6.95
C LYS A 56 -39.02 5.63 -8.27
N LYS A 57 -40.02 5.57 -9.12
CA LYS A 57 -40.06 6.29 -10.41
C LYS A 57 -39.94 7.79 -10.22
N LYS A 58 -40.67 8.36 -9.25
CA LYS A 58 -40.61 9.78 -8.92
C LYS A 58 -39.20 10.21 -8.51
N LEU A 59 -38.61 9.52 -7.55
CA LEU A 59 -37.31 9.87 -7.02
C LEU A 59 -36.14 9.60 -8.02
N ALA A 60 -36.30 8.58 -8.87
CA ALA A 60 -35.39 8.35 -9.98
C ALA A 60 -35.44 9.46 -11.03
N ALA A 61 -36.62 9.95 -11.36
CA ALA A 61 -36.79 11.08 -12.29
C ALA A 61 -36.14 12.37 -11.77
N GLU A 62 -36.07 12.55 -10.45
CA GLU A 62 -35.36 13.66 -9.81
C GLU A 62 -33.80 13.43 -9.74
N GLY A 63 -33.28 12.28 -10.23
CA GLY A 63 -31.86 11.98 -10.24
C GLY A 63 -31.27 11.61 -8.88
N LEU A 64 -32.12 11.27 -7.87
CA LEU A 64 -31.60 10.94 -6.53
C LEU A 64 -30.85 9.61 -6.46
N PHE A 65 -30.95 8.75 -7.48
CA PHE A 65 -30.31 7.45 -7.59
C PHE A 65 -29.13 7.45 -8.57
N ASP A 66 -28.75 8.60 -9.10
CA ASP A 66 -27.71 8.70 -10.09
C ASP A 66 -26.35 8.26 -9.53
N ALA A 67 -25.64 7.42 -10.30
CA ALA A 67 -24.33 6.94 -9.92
C ALA A 67 -23.30 8.08 -9.73
N ALA A 68 -23.48 9.20 -10.43
CA ALA A 68 -22.63 10.37 -10.30
C ALA A 68 -22.71 11.06 -8.92
N ARG A 69 -23.78 10.84 -8.16
CA ARG A 69 -23.93 11.36 -6.79
C ARG A 69 -23.25 10.51 -5.74
N LYS A 70 -22.95 9.24 -6.06
CA LYS A 70 -22.39 8.28 -5.10
C LYS A 70 -20.94 8.61 -4.78
N LYS A 71 -20.65 8.66 -3.50
CA LYS A 71 -19.33 8.94 -2.92
C LYS A 71 -18.58 7.66 -2.66
N PRO A 72 -17.27 7.62 -2.88
CA PRO A 72 -16.45 6.47 -2.48
C PRO A 72 -16.43 6.32 -0.97
N ILE A 73 -16.53 5.08 -0.49
CA ILE A 73 -16.34 4.78 0.92
C ILE A 73 -14.85 4.95 1.25
N PRO A 74 -14.46 5.66 2.33
CA PRO A 74 -13.08 5.79 2.74
C PRO A 74 -12.45 4.42 2.99
N PHE A 75 -11.23 4.22 2.49
CA PHE A 75 -10.53 2.94 2.66
C PHE A 75 -10.31 2.57 4.14
N LEU A 76 -9.99 3.58 4.97
CA LEU A 76 -9.71 3.39 6.40
C LEU A 76 -10.33 4.56 7.18
N PRO A 77 -11.65 4.52 7.45
CA PRO A 77 -12.31 5.56 8.24
C PRO A 77 -11.75 5.60 9.66
N GLU A 78 -11.58 6.78 10.21
CA GLU A 78 -11.19 6.95 11.62
C GLU A 78 -12.39 6.80 12.54
N ASN A 79 -13.55 7.33 12.12
CA ASN A 79 -14.77 7.38 12.91
C ASN A 79 -15.95 6.86 12.09
N ILE A 80 -16.72 5.94 12.67
CA ILE A 80 -17.88 5.32 12.02
C ILE A 80 -19.15 5.75 12.75
N GLY A 81 -20.09 6.37 12.04
CA GLY A 81 -21.42 6.64 12.56
C GLY A 81 -22.35 5.47 12.27
N VAL A 82 -23.11 5.03 13.25
CA VAL A 82 -24.11 3.96 13.08
C VAL A 82 -25.47 4.46 13.49
N ILE A 83 -26.44 4.32 12.60
CA ILE A 83 -27.86 4.70 12.80
C ILE A 83 -28.68 3.42 12.86
N THR A 84 -29.06 3.03 14.05
CA THR A 84 -29.82 1.78 14.32
C THR A 84 -30.46 1.80 15.71
N SER A 85 -31.20 0.76 16.05
CA SER A 85 -31.73 0.58 17.40
C SER A 85 -30.61 0.25 18.41
N PRO A 86 -30.61 0.86 19.60
CA PRO A 86 -29.55 0.67 20.60
C PRO A 86 -29.54 -0.72 21.24
N THR A 87 -30.68 -1.43 21.24
CA THR A 87 -30.86 -2.72 21.92
C THR A 87 -30.88 -3.92 20.97
N GLY A 88 -30.83 -3.69 19.66
CA GLY A 88 -30.92 -4.72 18.63
C GLY A 88 -29.68 -5.64 18.55
N ALA A 89 -29.87 -6.80 17.91
CA ALA A 89 -28.74 -7.67 17.54
C ALA A 89 -27.80 -6.97 16.55
N VAL A 90 -28.35 -6.12 15.69
CA VAL A 90 -27.67 -5.40 14.60
C VAL A 90 -26.43 -4.64 15.08
N ILE A 91 -26.56 -3.83 16.14
CA ILE A 91 -25.43 -3.06 16.65
C ILE A 91 -24.33 -3.98 17.23
N ARG A 92 -24.72 -5.09 17.87
CA ARG A 92 -23.76 -6.08 18.39
C ARG A 92 -23.02 -6.77 17.27
N ASP A 93 -23.71 -7.14 16.20
CA ASP A 93 -23.12 -7.79 15.03
C ASP A 93 -22.13 -6.86 14.31
N ILE A 94 -22.49 -5.58 14.15
CA ILE A 94 -21.58 -4.56 13.58
C ILE A 94 -20.34 -4.39 14.46
N MET A 95 -20.51 -4.21 15.78
CA MET A 95 -19.40 -4.03 16.73
C MET A 95 -18.47 -5.24 16.77
N HIS A 96 -19.03 -6.44 16.79
CA HIS A 96 -18.25 -7.68 16.76
C HIS A 96 -17.43 -7.77 15.48
N ARG A 97 -18.05 -7.51 14.33
CA ARG A 97 -17.37 -7.60 13.04
C ARG A 97 -16.29 -6.51 12.86
N LEU A 98 -16.53 -5.29 13.34
CA LEU A 98 -15.52 -4.24 13.33
C LEU A 98 -14.34 -4.57 14.23
N SER A 99 -14.60 -5.14 15.42
CA SER A 99 -13.54 -5.56 16.34
C SER A 99 -12.63 -6.63 15.75
N ASP A 100 -13.20 -7.59 15.02
CA ASP A 100 -12.45 -8.66 14.37
C ASP A 100 -11.60 -8.15 13.20
N ARG A 101 -12.18 -7.28 12.37
CA ARG A 101 -11.55 -6.83 11.14
C ARG A 101 -10.57 -5.69 11.34
N PHE A 102 -11.08 -4.59 11.87
CA PHE A 102 -10.31 -3.38 12.17
C PHE A 102 -11.05 -2.54 13.21
N PRO A 103 -10.67 -2.61 14.49
CA PRO A 103 -11.31 -1.81 15.54
C PRO A 103 -11.26 -0.32 15.24
N ARG A 104 -12.44 0.33 15.25
CA ARG A 104 -12.59 1.78 15.06
C ARG A 104 -13.62 2.32 16.05
N PRO A 105 -13.51 3.58 16.46
CA PRO A 105 -14.55 4.27 17.22
C PRO A 105 -15.88 4.26 16.47
N VAL A 106 -16.95 3.88 17.18
CA VAL A 106 -18.32 3.86 16.65
C VAL A 106 -19.18 4.83 17.44
N TYR A 107 -19.83 5.72 16.72
CA TYR A 107 -20.78 6.69 17.27
C TYR A 107 -22.18 6.26 16.91
N LEU A 108 -22.90 5.72 17.89
CA LEU A 108 -24.27 5.27 17.70
C LEU A 108 -25.25 6.45 17.83
N TYR A 109 -26.07 6.65 16.81
CA TYR A 109 -27.28 7.48 16.92
C TYR A 109 -28.49 6.54 17.09
N PRO A 110 -29.09 6.48 18.28
CA PRO A 110 -30.19 5.56 18.56
C PRO A 110 -31.48 6.06 17.91
N VAL A 111 -32.10 5.19 17.09
CA VAL A 111 -33.36 5.48 16.40
C VAL A 111 -34.32 4.30 16.49
N LEU A 112 -35.61 4.57 16.28
CA LEU A 112 -36.56 3.53 15.94
C LEU A 112 -36.26 3.03 14.51
N VAL A 113 -36.26 1.72 14.34
CA VAL A 113 -35.97 1.08 13.04
C VAL A 113 -37.18 0.43 12.40
N GLN A 114 -38.36 0.61 13.00
CA GLN A 114 -39.67 0.15 12.52
C GLN A 114 -40.78 0.92 13.19
N GLY A 115 -41.96 0.90 12.58
CA GLY A 115 -43.19 1.58 13.08
C GLY A 115 -43.21 3.06 12.79
N GLU A 116 -44.27 3.70 13.35
CA GLU A 116 -44.53 5.12 13.15
C GLU A 116 -43.39 6.00 13.72
N GLY A 117 -43.00 7.04 12.99
CA GLY A 117 -41.92 7.96 13.40
C GLY A 117 -40.49 7.43 13.16
N ALA A 118 -40.30 6.20 12.66
CA ALA A 118 -38.97 5.65 12.39
C ALA A 118 -38.27 6.39 11.23
N ALA A 119 -39.01 6.72 10.17
CA ALA A 119 -38.47 7.43 8.99
C ALA A 119 -37.92 8.81 9.35
N GLU A 120 -38.68 9.56 10.15
CA GLU A 120 -38.32 10.90 10.62
C GLU A 120 -37.06 10.86 11.49
N GLN A 121 -36.97 9.86 12.40
CA GLN A 121 -35.80 9.69 13.27
C GLN A 121 -34.55 9.31 12.48
N VAL A 122 -34.65 8.40 11.50
CA VAL A 122 -33.53 8.03 10.63
C VAL A 122 -33.06 9.23 9.81
N ALA A 123 -33.99 9.97 9.20
CA ALA A 123 -33.67 11.18 8.43
C ALA A 123 -33.01 12.26 9.31
N ALA A 124 -33.55 12.48 10.52
CA ALA A 124 -32.98 13.42 11.49
C ALA A 124 -31.59 13.00 11.95
N ALA A 125 -31.34 11.71 12.18
CA ALA A 125 -30.02 11.19 12.55
C ALA A 125 -28.98 11.43 11.46
N ILE A 126 -29.33 11.17 10.19
CA ILE A 126 -28.45 11.45 9.04
C ILE A 126 -28.11 12.94 8.99
N LYS A 127 -29.12 13.81 9.09
CA LYS A 127 -28.90 15.27 9.09
C LYS A 127 -28.06 15.73 10.28
N SER A 128 -28.28 15.16 11.47
CA SER A 128 -27.52 15.49 12.68
C SER A 128 -26.04 15.15 12.54
N PHE A 129 -25.68 13.97 12.00
CA PHE A 129 -24.28 13.64 11.72
C PHE A 129 -23.66 14.57 10.68
N ASN A 130 -24.41 14.94 9.65
CA ASN A 130 -23.95 15.88 8.62
C ASN A 130 -23.80 17.32 9.13
N ALA A 131 -24.52 17.71 10.18
CA ALA A 131 -24.39 19.01 10.83
C ALA A 131 -23.16 19.13 11.74
N ILE A 132 -22.49 18.02 12.08
CA ILE A 132 -21.25 18.06 12.83
C ILE A 132 -20.16 18.69 11.96
N ALA A 133 -19.55 19.78 12.46
CA ALA A 133 -18.44 20.44 11.79
C ALA A 133 -17.21 19.49 11.65
N PRO A 134 -16.29 19.73 10.71
CA PRO A 134 -15.07 18.91 10.57
C PRO A 134 -14.25 18.82 11.86
N GLU A 135 -14.27 19.87 12.69
CA GLU A 135 -13.60 19.97 13.96
C GLU A 135 -14.29 19.15 15.08
N GLY A 136 -15.49 18.62 14.79
CA GLY A 136 -16.31 17.88 15.72
C GLY A 136 -17.35 18.75 16.44
N LEU A 137 -18.18 18.11 17.26
CA LEU A 137 -19.21 18.73 18.09
C LEU A 137 -18.73 18.68 19.56
N ALA A 138 -18.54 19.84 20.16
CA ALA A 138 -18.24 19.93 21.59
C ALA A 138 -19.47 19.56 22.43
N THR A 139 -19.32 18.58 23.31
CA THR A 139 -20.33 18.13 24.27
C THR A 139 -19.77 18.22 25.69
N LYS A 140 -20.63 18.00 26.69
CA LYS A 140 -20.20 17.99 28.10
C LYS A 140 -19.21 16.86 28.41
N ASP A 141 -19.27 15.76 27.64
CA ASP A 141 -18.49 14.55 27.83
C ASP A 141 -17.26 14.49 26.90
N GLY A 142 -17.02 15.54 26.09
CA GLY A 142 -15.91 15.62 25.14
C GLY A 142 -16.32 16.04 23.75
N ILE A 143 -15.42 15.87 22.79
CA ILE A 143 -15.68 16.20 21.38
C ILE A 143 -16.17 14.94 20.66
N ILE A 144 -17.33 15.01 20.05
CA ILE A 144 -17.82 13.98 19.12
C ILE A 144 -17.28 14.36 17.73
N PRO A 145 -16.37 13.58 17.16
CA PRO A 145 -15.85 13.85 15.83
C PRO A 145 -16.92 13.61 14.77
N ARG A 146 -16.79 14.27 13.63
CA ARG A 146 -17.60 14.00 12.46
C ARG A 146 -17.26 12.61 11.93
N PRO A 147 -18.24 11.69 11.74
CA PRO A 147 -17.95 10.39 11.13
C PRO A 147 -17.48 10.52 9.68
N ASP A 148 -16.57 9.63 9.27
CA ASP A 148 -16.09 9.54 7.89
C ASP A 148 -17.01 8.70 7.02
N VAL A 149 -17.81 7.83 7.63
CA VAL A 149 -18.82 6.99 6.97
C VAL A 149 -19.98 6.73 7.93
N LEU A 150 -21.17 6.66 7.39
CA LEU A 150 -22.39 6.29 8.13
C LEU A 150 -22.87 4.91 7.70
N ILE A 151 -23.30 4.11 8.67
CA ILE A 151 -24.00 2.84 8.44
C ILE A 151 -25.43 3.00 8.92
N VAL A 152 -26.39 2.91 8.00
CA VAL A 152 -27.81 2.82 8.35
C VAL A 152 -28.21 1.36 8.30
N ALA A 153 -28.53 0.78 9.45
CA ALA A 153 -28.69 -0.65 9.53
C ALA A 153 -29.98 -1.06 10.25
N ARG A 154 -30.61 -2.09 9.68
CA ARG A 154 -31.75 -2.79 10.27
C ARG A 154 -31.69 -4.27 9.87
N GLY A 155 -31.94 -5.16 10.78
CA GLY A 155 -32.04 -6.59 10.52
C GLY A 155 -33.22 -6.95 9.63
N GLY A 156 -33.43 -8.22 9.34
CA GLY A 156 -34.59 -8.72 8.60
C GLY A 156 -35.93 -8.41 9.27
N GLY A 157 -37.02 -8.52 8.54
CA GLY A 157 -38.39 -8.31 9.01
C GLY A 157 -39.37 -8.33 7.84
N SER A 158 -40.65 -8.07 8.11
CA SER A 158 -41.66 -7.96 7.08
C SER A 158 -41.44 -6.73 6.19
N LEU A 159 -42.01 -6.72 4.97
CA LEU A 159 -41.94 -5.57 4.09
C LEU A 159 -42.45 -4.29 4.78
N GLU A 160 -43.51 -4.40 5.58
CA GLU A 160 -44.09 -3.30 6.34
C GLU A 160 -43.12 -2.71 7.35
N ASP A 161 -42.36 -3.56 8.03
CA ASP A 161 -41.32 -3.12 8.97
C ASP A 161 -40.15 -2.37 8.31
N LEU A 162 -39.91 -2.64 7.04
CA LEU A 162 -38.83 -2.02 6.24
C LEU A 162 -39.27 -0.73 5.52
N LEU A 163 -40.60 -0.48 5.46
CA LEU A 163 -41.17 0.68 4.78
C LEU A 163 -40.56 2.03 5.20
N PRO A 164 -40.24 2.29 6.48
CA PRO A 164 -39.63 3.56 6.88
C PRO A 164 -38.37 3.90 6.09
N PHE A 165 -37.63 2.92 5.64
CA PHE A 165 -36.39 3.09 4.83
C PHE A 165 -36.68 3.34 3.35
N SER A 166 -37.96 3.27 2.93
CA SER A 166 -38.42 3.62 1.60
C SER A 166 -39.20 4.93 1.60
N GLU A 167 -39.29 5.60 2.73
CA GLU A 167 -39.93 6.93 2.82
C GLU A 167 -39.08 8.01 2.14
N GLU A 168 -39.78 8.93 1.44
CA GLU A 168 -39.14 9.99 0.67
C GLU A 168 -38.21 10.86 1.53
N ILE A 169 -38.58 11.13 2.78
CA ILE A 169 -37.75 11.90 3.73
C ILE A 169 -36.39 11.25 4.01
N VAL A 170 -36.35 9.92 4.11
CA VAL A 170 -35.08 9.15 4.33
C VAL A 170 -34.27 9.16 3.06
N VAL A 171 -34.85 8.83 1.91
CA VAL A 171 -34.16 8.80 0.62
C VAL A 171 -33.51 10.15 0.31
N ARG A 172 -34.22 11.26 0.54
CA ARG A 172 -33.68 12.62 0.36
C ARG A 172 -32.55 12.90 1.34
N ALA A 173 -32.69 12.54 2.61
CA ALA A 173 -31.64 12.74 3.61
C ALA A 173 -30.33 11.96 3.26
N VAL A 174 -30.48 10.76 2.68
CA VAL A 174 -29.35 9.96 2.19
C VAL A 174 -28.72 10.61 0.96
N ALA A 175 -29.51 11.00 -0.02
CA ALA A 175 -29.01 11.61 -1.26
C ALA A 175 -28.30 12.95 -1.03
N ASP A 176 -28.73 13.72 -0.02
CA ASP A 176 -28.16 15.02 0.35
C ASP A 176 -27.02 14.91 1.38
N SER A 177 -26.77 13.71 1.91
CA SER A 177 -25.68 13.51 2.85
C SER A 177 -24.32 13.83 2.22
N VAL A 178 -23.48 14.57 2.93
CA VAL A 178 -22.07 14.83 2.54
C VAL A 178 -21.17 13.67 2.98
N ILE A 179 -21.54 13.00 4.08
CA ILE A 179 -20.85 11.83 4.59
C ILE A 179 -21.30 10.60 3.78
N PRO A 180 -20.37 9.76 3.28
CA PRO A 180 -20.75 8.53 2.58
C PRO A 180 -21.61 7.61 3.44
N ILE A 181 -22.64 7.00 2.84
CA ILE A 181 -23.61 6.14 3.55
C ILE A 181 -23.58 4.72 3.01
N ILE A 182 -23.43 3.75 3.91
CA ILE A 182 -23.65 2.33 3.65
C ILE A 182 -25.05 1.96 4.17
N SER A 183 -25.93 1.53 3.27
CA SER A 183 -27.23 0.96 3.63
C SER A 183 -27.08 -0.52 3.90
N ALA A 184 -27.61 -0.98 5.04
CA ALA A 184 -27.70 -2.38 5.43
C ALA A 184 -29.09 -2.68 5.99
N VAL A 185 -30.08 -2.53 5.12
CA VAL A 185 -31.50 -2.68 5.45
C VAL A 185 -32.08 -3.87 4.70
N GLY A 186 -32.66 -4.81 5.44
CA GLY A 186 -33.25 -6.03 4.87
C GLY A 186 -32.22 -7.10 4.51
N HIS A 187 -32.63 -8.04 3.67
CA HIS A 187 -31.82 -9.16 3.15
C HIS A 187 -31.55 -8.98 1.65
N GLU A 188 -30.89 -9.94 1.01
CA GLU A 188 -30.50 -9.86 -0.41
C GLU A 188 -31.68 -9.62 -1.34
N THR A 189 -32.84 -10.22 -1.04
CA THR A 189 -34.08 -10.12 -1.83
C THR A 189 -34.84 -8.82 -1.64
N ASP A 190 -34.68 -8.15 -0.47
CA ASP A 190 -35.54 -7.05 -0.05
C ASP A 190 -34.81 -5.71 -0.26
N THR A 191 -34.91 -5.18 -1.47
CA THR A 191 -34.25 -3.90 -1.80
C THR A 191 -35.19 -2.74 -1.47
N MET A 192 -34.80 -1.91 -0.51
CA MET A 192 -35.52 -0.69 -0.12
C MET A 192 -35.05 0.53 -0.91
N LEU A 193 -35.83 1.63 -0.92
CA LEU A 193 -35.47 2.82 -1.70
C LEU A 193 -34.19 3.50 -1.18
N ILE A 194 -33.89 3.38 0.11
CA ILE A 194 -32.62 3.84 0.70
C ILE A 194 -31.40 3.21 0.00
N ASP A 195 -31.50 1.94 -0.43
CA ASP A 195 -30.39 1.21 -1.07
C ASP A 195 -29.98 1.79 -2.42
N TYR A 196 -30.95 2.38 -3.13
CA TYR A 196 -30.70 3.07 -4.40
C TYR A 196 -30.01 4.41 -4.20
N ALA A 197 -30.37 5.13 -3.13
CA ALA A 197 -29.79 6.43 -2.82
C ALA A 197 -28.44 6.35 -2.09
N ALA A 198 -28.22 5.29 -1.30
CA ALA A 198 -26.99 5.10 -0.57
C ALA A 198 -25.78 4.94 -1.50
N ASP A 199 -24.60 5.34 -1.02
CA ASP A 199 -23.35 5.25 -1.75
C ASP A 199 -22.93 3.79 -1.94
N LEU A 200 -23.22 2.94 -0.94
CA LEU A 200 -22.97 1.50 -1.00
C LEU A 200 -24.11 0.73 -0.33
N ARG A 201 -24.54 -0.37 -0.96
CA ARG A 201 -25.46 -1.34 -0.36
C ARG A 201 -24.69 -2.53 0.20
N ALA A 202 -25.07 -2.94 1.40
CA ALA A 202 -24.67 -4.20 2.00
C ALA A 202 -25.92 -5.05 2.32
N PRO A 203 -25.92 -6.36 2.02
CA PRO A 203 -27.10 -7.20 2.22
C PRO A 203 -27.36 -7.53 3.69
N THR A 204 -26.38 -7.26 4.56
CA THR A 204 -26.46 -7.52 6.01
C THR A 204 -25.70 -6.47 6.81
N PRO A 205 -26.06 -6.24 8.09
CA PRO A 205 -25.31 -5.35 8.97
C PRO A 205 -23.84 -5.73 9.13
N THR A 206 -23.56 -7.05 9.19
CA THR A 206 -22.17 -7.56 9.22
C THR A 206 -21.43 -7.25 7.92
N GLY A 207 -22.09 -7.41 6.78
CA GLY A 207 -21.55 -7.04 5.47
C GLY A 207 -21.27 -5.53 5.35
N ALA A 208 -22.08 -4.68 5.98
CA ALA A 208 -21.80 -3.24 6.04
C ALA A 208 -20.52 -2.94 6.82
N ALA A 209 -20.35 -3.57 7.98
CA ALA A 209 -19.12 -3.45 8.76
C ALA A 209 -17.90 -3.94 7.98
N GLU A 210 -18.03 -5.03 7.21
CA GLU A 210 -16.95 -5.52 6.34
C GLU A 210 -16.57 -4.56 5.21
N LYS A 211 -17.55 -3.89 4.65
CA LYS A 211 -17.34 -2.90 3.58
C LYS A 211 -16.84 -1.55 4.12
N ALA A 212 -17.11 -1.26 5.39
CA ALA A 212 -16.67 -0.03 6.03
C ALA A 212 -15.18 -0.03 6.37
N VAL A 213 -14.58 -1.19 6.67
CA VAL A 213 -13.17 -1.28 7.07
C VAL A 213 -12.44 -2.42 6.37
N PRO A 214 -11.14 -2.25 6.05
CA PRO A 214 -10.31 -3.32 5.50
C PRO A 214 -9.96 -4.37 6.55
N VAL A 215 -9.26 -5.44 6.14
CA VAL A 215 -8.75 -6.47 7.05
C VAL A 215 -7.40 -6.02 7.62
N ARG A 216 -7.33 -5.77 8.92
CA ARG A 216 -6.13 -5.29 9.62
C ARG A 216 -4.91 -6.19 9.40
N VAL A 217 -5.12 -7.50 9.40
CA VAL A 217 -4.02 -8.48 9.23
C VAL A 217 -3.40 -8.38 7.85
N GLU A 218 -4.22 -8.18 6.81
CA GLU A 218 -3.74 -8.01 5.43
C GLU A 218 -2.93 -6.72 5.25
N ILE A 219 -3.41 -5.61 5.82
CA ILE A 219 -2.66 -4.34 5.79
C ILE A 219 -1.32 -4.49 6.51
N LYS A 220 -1.31 -5.14 7.67
CA LYS A 220 -0.08 -5.37 8.43
C LYS A 220 0.91 -6.23 7.64
N ALA A 221 0.43 -7.32 7.04
CA ALA A 221 1.28 -8.19 6.20
C ALA A 221 1.88 -7.42 5.01
N GLY A 222 1.06 -6.61 4.32
CA GLY A 222 1.55 -5.76 3.22
C GLY A 222 2.59 -4.72 3.69
N LEU A 223 2.39 -4.14 4.86
CA LEU A 223 3.36 -3.20 5.45
C LEU A 223 4.68 -3.89 5.81
N ASP A 224 4.61 -5.10 6.40
CA ASP A 224 5.80 -5.88 6.75
C ASP A 224 6.58 -6.30 5.48
N GLU A 225 5.89 -6.64 4.39
CA GLU A 225 6.53 -6.91 3.09
C GLU A 225 7.25 -5.68 2.53
N VAL A 226 6.59 -4.52 2.52
CA VAL A 226 7.20 -3.26 2.06
C VAL A 226 8.41 -2.90 2.91
N LYS A 227 8.34 -3.09 4.23
CA LYS A 227 9.44 -2.89 5.16
C LYS A 227 10.62 -3.82 4.86
N ALA A 228 10.38 -5.10 4.60
CA ALA A 228 11.42 -6.05 4.22
C ALA A 228 12.10 -5.62 2.92
N ARG A 229 11.34 -5.28 1.88
CA ARG A 229 11.87 -4.80 0.60
C ARG A 229 12.70 -3.52 0.74
N LEU A 230 12.29 -2.60 1.60
CA LEU A 230 13.05 -1.37 1.87
C LEU A 230 14.40 -1.69 2.53
N ASN A 231 14.39 -2.56 3.55
CA ASN A 231 15.61 -2.97 4.23
C ASN A 231 16.59 -3.67 3.27
N ASP A 232 16.10 -4.59 2.45
CA ASP A 232 16.91 -5.29 1.45
C ASP A 232 17.50 -4.33 0.41
N ALA A 233 16.73 -3.33 -0.03
CA ALA A 233 17.21 -2.32 -0.95
C ALA A 233 18.31 -1.46 -0.32
N LEU A 234 18.16 -1.08 0.94
CA LEU A 234 19.15 -0.32 1.69
C LEU A 234 20.46 -1.12 1.87
N LEU A 235 20.34 -2.37 2.27
CA LEU A 235 21.52 -3.25 2.44
C LEU A 235 22.28 -3.43 1.12
N ARG A 236 21.57 -3.70 0.02
CA ARG A 236 22.21 -3.77 -1.32
C ARG A 236 22.93 -2.49 -1.70
N LEU A 237 22.31 -1.33 -1.42
CA LEU A 237 22.95 -0.03 -1.68
C LEU A 237 24.23 0.16 -0.87
N LEU A 238 24.19 -0.22 0.41
CA LEU A 238 25.37 -0.14 1.29
C LEU A 238 26.48 -1.08 0.82
N ASP A 239 26.15 -2.30 0.45
CA ASP A 239 27.13 -3.28 -0.06
C ASP A 239 27.75 -2.80 -1.39
N GLU A 240 26.95 -2.24 -2.30
CA GLU A 240 27.46 -1.63 -3.54
C GLU A 240 28.45 -0.49 -3.26
N LYS A 241 28.11 0.41 -2.34
CA LYS A 241 29.00 1.51 -1.96
C LYS A 241 30.27 1.02 -1.28
N LYS A 242 30.15 0.00 -0.41
CA LYS A 242 31.29 -0.63 0.24
C LYS A 242 32.23 -1.30 -0.77
N MET A 243 31.70 -2.10 -1.70
CA MET A 243 32.50 -2.70 -2.77
C MET A 243 33.19 -1.66 -3.64
N LYS A 244 32.50 -0.57 -3.97
CA LYS A 244 33.08 0.54 -4.72
C LYS A 244 34.20 1.24 -3.95
N LEU A 245 34.03 1.45 -2.64
CA LEU A 245 35.05 2.03 -1.77
C LEU A 245 36.28 1.12 -1.67
N GLU A 246 36.08 -0.18 -1.45
CA GLU A 246 37.16 -1.17 -1.42
C GLU A 246 37.90 -1.26 -2.76
N GLY A 247 37.15 -1.20 -3.88
CA GLY A 247 37.75 -1.17 -5.21
C GLY A 247 38.62 0.07 -5.45
N LEU A 248 38.17 1.23 -5.02
CA LEU A 248 38.95 2.47 -5.08
C LEU A 248 40.15 2.42 -4.14
N ALA A 249 40.01 1.87 -2.94
CA ALA A 249 41.11 1.72 -1.96
C ALA A 249 42.24 0.82 -2.48
N ARG A 250 41.91 -0.29 -3.19
CA ARG A 250 42.90 -1.14 -3.84
C ARG A 250 43.64 -0.46 -4.99
N GLY A 251 43.02 0.53 -5.62
CA GLY A 251 43.64 1.33 -6.69
C GLY A 251 44.62 2.38 -6.17
N ILE A 252 44.66 2.67 -4.88
CA ILE A 252 45.62 3.59 -4.26
C ILE A 252 46.91 2.79 -4.02
N PRO A 253 48.02 3.09 -4.73
CA PRO A 253 49.29 2.39 -4.50
C PRO A 253 49.78 2.62 -3.06
N ASN A 254 50.32 1.58 -2.43
CA ASN A 254 50.92 1.71 -1.13
C ASN A 254 52.16 2.66 -1.23
N LEU A 255 52.12 3.76 -0.49
CA LEU A 255 53.21 4.73 -0.47
C LEU A 255 54.56 4.09 -0.13
N GLN A 256 54.59 3.08 0.74
CA GLN A 256 55.78 2.31 1.06
C GLN A 256 56.33 1.63 -0.17
N GLU A 257 55.53 0.95 -0.97
CA GLU A 257 55.98 0.25 -2.19
C GLU A 257 56.52 1.25 -3.24
N ILE A 258 55.95 2.44 -3.35
CA ILE A 258 56.46 3.49 -4.24
C ILE A 258 57.84 3.96 -3.77
N VAL A 259 58.01 4.16 -2.47
CA VAL A 259 59.29 4.56 -1.87
C VAL A 259 60.32 3.45 -2.03
N GLU A 260 59.98 2.21 -1.74
CA GLU A 260 60.88 1.06 -1.90
C GLU A 260 61.35 0.88 -3.35
N MET A 261 60.42 0.94 -4.33
CA MET A 261 60.80 0.90 -5.75
C MET A 261 61.70 2.07 -6.16
N SER A 262 61.48 3.25 -5.58
CA SER A 262 62.33 4.41 -5.87
C SER A 262 63.69 4.30 -5.25
N LEU A 263 63.82 3.77 -4.05
CA LEU A 263 65.12 3.43 -3.41
C LEU A 263 65.89 2.39 -4.22
N GLN A 264 65.24 1.32 -4.64
CA GLN A 264 65.87 0.28 -5.47
C GLN A 264 66.39 0.83 -6.80
N LYS A 265 65.65 1.72 -7.47
CA LYS A 265 66.12 2.41 -8.69
C LYS A 265 67.32 3.33 -8.40
N LEU A 266 67.37 3.95 -7.24
CA LEU A 266 68.51 4.79 -6.84
C LEU A 266 69.73 3.93 -6.61
N ASP A 267 69.61 2.82 -5.89
CA ASP A 267 70.71 1.88 -5.62
C ASP A 267 71.29 1.28 -6.92
N ASP A 268 70.42 0.85 -7.85
CA ASP A 268 70.85 0.39 -9.19
C ASP A 268 71.64 1.48 -9.96
N ARG A 269 71.21 2.72 -9.87
CA ARG A 269 71.92 3.86 -10.54
C ARG A 269 73.28 4.14 -9.86
N ILE A 270 73.34 4.03 -8.52
CA ILE A 270 74.59 4.22 -7.80
C ILE A 270 75.59 3.11 -8.19
N GLU A 271 75.17 1.83 -8.22
CA GLU A 271 76.00 0.71 -8.63
C GLU A 271 76.53 0.86 -10.07
N ARG A 272 75.66 1.25 -11.01
CA ARG A 272 76.08 1.55 -12.40
C ARG A 272 77.04 2.72 -12.50
N LEU A 273 76.86 3.77 -11.70
CA LEU A 273 77.78 4.90 -11.64
C LEU A 273 79.15 4.46 -11.12
N ASN A 274 79.19 3.67 -10.02
CA ASN A 274 80.39 3.15 -9.47
C ASN A 274 81.20 2.25 -10.48
N THR A 275 80.45 1.37 -11.16
CA THR A 275 81.00 0.52 -12.20
C THR A 275 81.57 1.32 -13.38
N ALA A 276 80.82 2.32 -13.84
CA ALA A 276 81.26 3.20 -14.91
C ALA A 276 82.52 3.99 -14.51
N MET A 277 82.55 4.53 -13.30
CA MET A 277 83.69 5.26 -12.76
C MET A 277 84.97 4.36 -12.68
N GLN A 278 84.84 3.13 -12.14
CA GLN A 278 85.91 2.18 -12.14
C GLN A 278 86.45 1.86 -13.52
N ASN A 279 85.53 1.65 -14.49
CA ASN A 279 85.92 1.43 -15.90
C ASN A 279 86.68 2.60 -16.54
N VAL A 280 86.24 3.84 -16.25
CA VAL A 280 86.92 5.03 -16.73
C VAL A 280 88.29 5.20 -16.12
N LEU A 281 88.40 4.97 -14.82
CA LEU A 281 89.68 5.01 -14.13
C LEU A 281 90.66 3.90 -14.62
N ALA A 282 90.20 2.67 -14.80
CA ALA A 282 90.97 1.56 -15.36
C ALA A 282 91.45 1.90 -16.77
N LYS A 283 90.61 2.34 -17.68
CA LYS A 283 90.98 2.74 -19.02
C LYS A 283 91.99 3.89 -19.05
N SER A 284 91.81 4.87 -18.14
CA SER A 284 92.78 5.97 -18.03
C SER A 284 94.10 5.51 -17.49
N GLY A 285 94.09 4.60 -16.54
CA GLY A 285 95.30 3.93 -16.04
C GLY A 285 96.03 3.12 -17.14
N ASP A 286 95.29 2.35 -17.91
CA ASP A 286 95.82 1.58 -19.03
C ASP A 286 96.49 2.47 -20.09
N ARG A 287 95.80 3.61 -20.42
CA ARG A 287 96.36 4.62 -21.34
C ARG A 287 97.63 5.22 -20.81
N LEU A 288 97.70 5.57 -19.54
CA LEU A 288 98.87 6.12 -18.90
C LEU A 288 100.02 5.08 -18.92
N ASN A 289 99.74 3.81 -18.53
CA ASN A 289 100.68 2.76 -18.58
C ASN A 289 101.24 2.47 -20.00
N MET A 290 100.34 2.54 -20.99
CA MET A 290 100.75 2.35 -22.39
C MET A 290 101.63 3.53 -22.86
N ALA A 291 101.25 4.76 -22.53
CA ALA A 291 102.10 5.92 -22.82
C ALA A 291 103.47 5.85 -22.16
N SER A 292 103.50 5.47 -20.88
CA SER A 292 104.77 5.23 -20.14
C SER A 292 105.67 4.20 -20.82
N ARG A 293 105.08 3.03 -21.20
CA ARG A 293 105.83 1.99 -21.92
C ARG A 293 106.36 2.45 -23.27
N LEU A 294 105.56 3.25 -24.03
CA LEU A 294 105.99 3.81 -25.27
C LEU A 294 107.11 4.83 -25.06
N LEU A 295 107.00 5.67 -24.03
CA LEU A 295 108.12 6.60 -23.70
C LEU A 295 109.37 5.85 -23.29
N ASP A 296 109.22 4.80 -22.44
CA ASP A 296 110.28 3.96 -22.03
C ASP A 296 110.97 3.31 -23.27
N ALA A 297 110.18 2.80 -24.21
CA ALA A 297 110.71 2.13 -25.38
C ALA A 297 111.35 3.15 -26.33
N ALA A 298 110.97 4.39 -26.34
CA ALA A 298 111.56 5.48 -27.19
C ALA A 298 112.78 6.14 -26.48
N SER A 299 113.05 5.82 -25.23
CA SER A 299 114.13 6.41 -24.49
C SER A 299 115.49 5.96 -25.06
N TYR A 300 116.24 6.94 -25.47
CA TYR A 300 117.59 6.74 -26.05
C TYR A 300 118.52 6.11 -24.98
N GLU A 301 118.36 6.42 -23.68
CA GLU A 301 119.10 5.86 -22.59
C GLU A 301 118.95 4.34 -22.47
N LYS A 302 117.65 3.82 -22.53
CA LYS A 302 117.38 2.42 -22.57
C LYS A 302 117.88 1.69 -23.80
N THR A 303 117.89 2.43 -24.94
CA THR A 303 118.45 1.90 -26.17
C THR A 303 120.02 1.79 -26.07
N LEU A 304 120.66 2.70 -25.41
CA LEU A 304 122.09 2.64 -25.11
C LEU A 304 122.40 1.53 -24.12
N ALA A 305 121.63 1.36 -23.07
CA ALA A 305 121.75 0.29 -22.08
C ALA A 305 121.68 -1.14 -22.69
N LYS A 306 121.04 -1.33 -23.83
CA LYS A 306 120.95 -2.60 -24.60
C LYS A 306 122.19 -2.83 -25.50
N GLY A 307 123.24 -1.96 -25.40
CA GLY A 307 124.47 -2.14 -26.11
C GLY A 307 124.58 -1.43 -27.46
N PHE A 308 123.64 -0.63 -27.77
CA PHE A 308 123.65 0.25 -28.98
C PHE A 308 124.54 1.51 -28.71
N ALA A 309 125.30 1.97 -29.64
CA ALA A 309 126.09 3.15 -29.48
C ALA A 309 125.45 4.35 -30.32
N LEU A 310 125.43 5.50 -29.71
CA LEU A 310 124.99 6.74 -30.43
C LEU A 310 126.24 7.37 -31.06
N VAL A 311 126.27 7.30 -32.34
CA VAL A 311 127.40 7.97 -33.10
C VAL A 311 127.04 9.43 -33.37
N MET A 312 127.82 10.34 -32.81
CA MET A 312 127.64 11.77 -33.01
C MET A 312 128.76 12.36 -33.83
N SER A 313 128.48 13.31 -34.65
CA SER A 313 129.48 14.13 -35.36
C SER A 313 130.20 15.04 -34.35
N PRO A 314 131.33 15.56 -34.63
CA PRO A 314 132.05 16.55 -33.81
C PRO A 314 131.25 17.80 -33.47
N LYS A 315 130.20 18.05 -34.19
CA LYS A 315 129.29 19.19 -33.98
C LYS A 315 128.01 18.81 -33.19
N GLY A 316 127.94 17.59 -32.49
CA GLY A 316 126.85 17.16 -31.63
C GLY A 316 125.56 16.72 -32.38
N GLN A 317 125.61 16.46 -33.70
CA GLN A 317 124.51 15.94 -34.50
C GLN A 317 124.60 14.42 -34.58
N VAL A 318 123.51 13.70 -34.33
CA VAL A 318 123.35 12.24 -34.43
C VAL A 318 123.49 11.83 -35.89
N ILE A 319 124.42 10.95 -36.23
CA ILE A 319 124.59 10.37 -37.53
C ILE A 319 123.66 9.20 -37.69
N THR A 320 122.62 9.31 -38.50
CA THR A 320 121.77 8.19 -38.90
C THR A 320 122.23 7.74 -40.29
N SER A 321 122.47 6.45 -40.46
CA SER A 321 122.85 5.85 -41.76
C SER A 321 121.62 5.76 -42.64
#